data_b000620c0d98db773cefb2a02026c377
#
_entry.id   b000620c0d98db773cefb2a02026c377
#
_cell.length_a   1.000
_cell.length_b   1.000
_cell.length_c   1.000
_cell.angle_alpha   90.00
_cell.angle_beta   90.00
_cell.angle_gamma   90.00
#
_symmetry.space_group_name_H-M   'P 1'
#
loop_
_entity.id
_entity.type
_entity.pdbx_description
1 polymer ?
#
loop_
_entity_poly.entity_id
_entity_poly.type
_entity_poly.pdbx_seq_one_letter_code
_entity_poly.pdbx_strand_id
1 'polypeptide(L)'
;MYKRQTYEKVTLPDDVAARLEGKSSLGRLGLLTHSTAGFIDPGFSGHVTLELSNMATLPIMLWPGSKVGQLCFFRLSSPTEHPYGSGAYGNRYQGQRGPTASRSYLNFHQTMIPADGSVES
;
A
#
# COMPACT_ATOMS: atom_id res chain seq x y z
N MET A 1 0.11 -14.04 -8.22
CA MET A 1 0.47 -13.00 -7.21
C MET A 1 0.14 -13.49 -5.83
N TYR A 2 1.09 -13.40 -4.91
CA TYR A 2 0.91 -13.80 -3.52
C TYR A 2 0.77 -12.56 -2.64
N LYS A 3 -0.28 -12.52 -1.82
CA LYS A 3 -0.44 -11.48 -0.79
C LYS A 3 0.23 -11.95 0.49
N ARG A 4 1.13 -11.15 1.00
CA ARG A 4 1.80 -11.31 2.29
C ARG A 4 1.82 -9.97 2.99
N GLN A 5 2.35 -9.92 4.18
CA GLN A 5 2.51 -8.66 4.91
C GLN A 5 3.93 -8.51 5.43
N THR A 6 4.29 -7.28 5.75
CA THR A 6 5.51 -7.00 6.49
C THR A 6 5.44 -7.60 7.89
N TYR A 7 6.58 -8.04 8.40
CA TYR A 7 6.73 -8.41 9.82
C TYR A 7 6.57 -7.17 10.70
N GLU A 8 7.11 -6.06 10.25
CA GLU A 8 7.07 -4.78 10.93
C GLU A 8 5.70 -4.12 10.80
N LYS A 9 5.24 -3.55 11.91
CA LYS A 9 4.16 -2.57 11.89
C LYS A 9 4.75 -1.20 11.57
N VAL A 10 4.20 -0.54 10.57
CA VAL A 10 4.63 0.79 10.13
C VAL A 10 3.62 1.83 10.62
N THR A 11 4.11 2.89 11.23
CA THR A 11 3.28 4.04 11.62
C THR A 11 3.96 5.31 11.13
N LEU A 12 3.29 6.03 10.24
CA LEU A 12 3.80 7.27 9.66
C LEU A 12 3.15 8.47 10.35
N PRO A 13 3.96 9.50 10.68
CA PRO A 13 3.40 10.79 11.10
C PRO A 13 2.70 11.49 9.93
N ASP A 14 2.06 12.61 10.21
CA ASP A 14 1.27 13.37 9.23
C ASP A 14 2.11 14.16 8.21
N ASP A 15 3.42 14.23 8.43
CA ASP A 15 4.37 14.95 7.57
C ASP A 15 5.35 14.04 6.81
N VAL A 16 5.15 12.71 6.88
CA VAL A 16 6.00 11.73 6.20
C VAL A 16 5.15 10.76 5.40
N ALA A 17 5.46 10.64 4.12
CA ALA A 17 4.97 9.57 3.26
C ALA A 17 6.05 8.50 3.07
N ALA A 18 5.67 7.33 2.60
CA ALA A 18 6.62 6.27 2.27
C ALA A 18 6.25 5.59 0.95
N ARG A 19 7.22 4.90 0.38
CA ARG A 19 7.02 4.03 -0.78
C ARG A 19 7.68 2.69 -0.51
N LEU A 20 6.95 1.63 -0.80
CA LEU A 20 7.47 0.28 -0.80
C LEU A 20 8.22 0.02 -2.10
N GLU A 21 9.48 -0.36 -1.99
CA GLU A 21 10.36 -0.69 -3.10
C GLU A 21 10.90 -2.12 -2.96
N GLY A 22 11.23 -2.74 -4.07
CA GLY A 22 11.93 -4.01 -4.09
C GLY A 22 13.41 -3.88 -3.75
N LYS A 23 14.07 -5.03 -3.64
CA LYS A 23 15.54 -5.12 -3.53
C LYS A 23 16.11 -5.62 -4.84
N SER A 24 17.19 -4.96 -5.31
CA SER A 24 17.81 -5.28 -6.60
C SER A 24 18.26 -6.74 -6.69
N SER A 25 18.75 -7.33 -5.60
CA SER A 25 19.18 -8.72 -5.58
C SER A 25 18.05 -9.72 -5.87
N LEU A 26 16.85 -9.41 -5.42
CA LEU A 26 15.66 -10.24 -5.66
C LEU A 26 14.96 -9.84 -6.97
N GLY A 27 15.01 -8.56 -7.33
CA GLY A 27 14.51 -8.09 -8.62
C GLY A 27 15.22 -8.73 -9.80
N ARG A 28 16.53 -8.98 -9.69
CA ARG A 28 17.30 -9.69 -10.70
C ARG A 28 16.91 -11.16 -10.85
N LEU A 29 16.29 -11.75 -9.85
CA LEU A 29 15.70 -13.09 -9.92
C LEU A 29 14.28 -13.08 -10.51
N GLY A 30 13.70 -11.91 -10.67
CA GLY A 30 12.35 -11.75 -11.18
C GLY A 30 11.28 -11.45 -10.12
N LEU A 31 11.66 -11.24 -8.85
CA LEU A 31 10.70 -10.92 -7.80
C LEU A 31 10.25 -9.47 -7.88
N LEU A 32 8.95 -9.25 -8.02
CA LEU A 32 8.29 -7.99 -7.72
C LEU A 32 7.74 -8.05 -6.31
N THR A 33 8.12 -7.08 -5.49
CA THR A 33 7.66 -6.98 -4.10
C THR A 33 6.30 -6.29 -4.01
N HIS A 34 6.02 -5.39 -4.96
CA HIS A 34 4.74 -4.70 -5.07
C HIS A 34 4.54 -4.24 -6.52
N SER A 35 3.38 -4.57 -7.11
CA SER A 35 3.19 -4.38 -8.55
C SER A 35 2.78 -2.97 -8.93
N THR A 36 1.90 -2.32 -8.16
CA THR A 36 1.27 -1.08 -8.62
C THR A 36 1.21 0.04 -7.57
N ALA A 37 0.66 -0.19 -6.41
CA ALA A 37 0.29 0.84 -5.45
C ALA A 37 1.20 0.81 -4.21
N GLY A 38 2.49 1.08 -4.41
CA GLY A 38 3.50 1.04 -3.34
C GLY A 38 3.54 2.26 -2.44
N PHE A 39 2.75 3.30 -2.71
CA PHE A 39 2.73 4.53 -1.92
C PHE A 39 1.96 4.32 -0.61
N ILE A 40 2.54 4.81 0.48
CA ILE A 40 1.96 4.75 1.82
C ILE A 40 1.74 6.18 2.29
N ASP A 41 0.47 6.49 2.55
CA ASP A 41 0.05 7.84 2.90
C ASP A 41 0.49 8.25 4.31
N PRO A 42 0.74 9.54 4.54
CA PRO A 42 0.97 10.07 5.88
C PRO A 42 -0.20 9.73 6.81
N GLY A 43 0.13 9.35 8.04
CA GLY A 43 -0.86 8.91 9.04
C GLY A 43 -1.21 7.42 9.00
N PHE A 44 -0.74 6.66 8.00
CA PHE A 44 -0.96 5.21 7.98
C PHE A 44 -0.35 4.54 9.20
N SER A 45 -1.07 3.58 9.76
CA SER A 45 -0.57 2.69 10.81
C SER A 45 -1.07 1.27 10.54
N GLY A 46 -0.15 0.31 10.45
CA GLY A 46 -0.50 -1.08 10.20
C GLY A 46 0.67 -1.88 9.64
N HIS A 47 0.41 -3.15 9.31
CA HIS A 47 1.33 -3.96 8.54
C HIS A 47 1.11 -3.68 7.05
N VAL A 48 2.17 -3.51 6.30
CA VAL A 48 2.07 -3.24 4.85
C VAL A 48 1.82 -4.55 4.12
N THR A 49 0.79 -4.58 3.29
CA THR A 49 0.53 -5.73 2.42
C THR A 49 1.53 -5.76 1.28
N LEU A 50 2.16 -6.90 1.10
CA LEU A 50 3.09 -7.19 0.00
C LEU A 50 2.35 -7.93 -1.09
N GLU A 51 2.48 -7.48 -2.33
CA GLU A 51 1.90 -8.11 -3.51
C GLU A 51 3.02 -8.75 -4.33
N LEU A 52 3.48 -9.92 -3.86
CA LEU A 52 4.62 -10.62 -4.43
C LEU A 52 4.26 -11.26 -5.77
N SER A 53 5.05 -11.02 -6.79
CA SER A 53 4.91 -11.64 -8.10
C SER A 53 6.26 -12.12 -8.61
N ASN A 54 6.27 -13.30 -9.22
CA ASN A 54 7.44 -13.85 -9.91
C ASN A 54 7.29 -13.60 -11.41
N MET A 55 8.12 -12.75 -11.96
CA MET A 55 8.14 -12.40 -13.39
C MET A 55 9.12 -13.27 -14.20
N ALA A 56 9.85 -14.16 -13.53
CA ALA A 56 10.76 -15.09 -14.18
C ALA A 56 10.10 -16.47 -14.39
N THR A 57 10.80 -17.37 -15.04
CA THR A 57 10.33 -18.73 -15.32
C THR A 57 10.73 -19.73 -14.23
N LEU A 58 11.74 -19.41 -13.44
CA LEU A 58 12.22 -20.27 -12.36
C LEU A 58 11.55 -19.92 -11.02
N PRO A 59 11.30 -20.90 -10.17
CA PRO A 59 10.80 -20.63 -8.82
C PRO A 59 11.77 -19.80 -8.00
N ILE A 60 11.24 -18.90 -7.19
CA ILE A 60 11.99 -18.09 -6.23
C ILE A 60 11.62 -18.55 -4.83
N MET A 61 12.58 -19.02 -4.06
CA MET A 61 12.35 -19.44 -2.69
C MET A 61 12.43 -18.24 -1.75
N LEU A 62 11.40 -18.08 -0.92
CA LEU A 62 11.33 -17.03 0.10
C LEU A 62 11.06 -17.67 1.46
N TRP A 63 11.64 -17.06 2.50
CA TRP A 63 11.42 -17.46 3.87
C TRP A 63 10.74 -16.34 4.66
N PRO A 64 9.84 -16.67 5.59
CA PRO A 64 9.35 -15.70 6.55
C PRO A 64 10.52 -15.03 7.28
N GLY A 65 10.46 -13.70 7.44
CA GLY A 65 11.54 -12.93 8.05
C GLY A 65 12.65 -12.49 7.10
N SER A 66 12.65 -12.95 5.83
CA SER A 66 13.63 -12.46 4.86
C SER A 66 13.39 -11.00 4.49
N LYS A 67 14.49 -10.29 4.24
CA LYS A 67 14.44 -8.88 3.78
C LYS A 67 14.11 -8.84 2.28
N VAL A 68 12.83 -8.76 1.95
CA VAL A 68 12.36 -8.82 0.56
C VAL A 68 12.15 -7.46 -0.09
N GLY A 69 12.10 -6.41 0.70
CA GLY A 69 11.85 -5.04 0.21
C GLY A 69 12.49 -4.01 1.11
N GLN A 70 12.19 -2.76 0.82
CA GLN A 70 12.63 -1.59 1.57
C GLN A 70 11.58 -0.49 1.50
N LEU A 71 11.59 0.39 2.49
CA LEU A 71 10.76 1.59 2.49
C LEU A 71 11.63 2.80 2.21
N CYS A 72 11.19 3.64 1.29
CA CYS A 72 11.72 4.97 1.05
C CYS A 72 10.80 5.97 1.71
N PHE A 73 11.36 6.87 2.52
CA PHE A 73 10.58 7.87 3.24
C PHE A 73 10.74 9.23 2.59
N PHE A 74 9.65 9.98 2.52
CA PHE A 74 9.59 11.32 1.96
C PHE A 74 9.01 12.27 3.00
N ARG A 75 9.75 13.31 3.33
CA ARG A 75 9.24 14.37 4.17
C ARG A 75 8.41 15.33 3.33
N LEU A 76 7.21 15.61 3.78
CA LEU A 76 6.36 16.61 3.16
C LEU A 76 6.83 18.02 3.52
N SER A 77 6.53 19.01 2.66
CA SER A 77 6.82 20.42 2.93
C SER A 77 5.97 21.01 4.07
N SER A 78 4.82 20.40 4.33
CA SER A 78 3.94 20.69 5.46
C SER A 78 3.15 19.42 5.83
N PRO A 79 2.69 19.30 7.09
CA PRO A 79 1.81 18.20 7.46
C PRO A 79 0.53 18.20 6.63
N THR A 80 -0.01 17.01 6.37
CA THR A 80 -1.29 16.90 5.68
C THR A 80 -2.44 17.29 6.62
N GLU A 81 -3.42 18.01 6.09
CA GLU A 81 -4.63 18.38 6.85
C GLU A 81 -5.52 17.17 7.13
N HIS A 82 -5.44 16.15 6.27
CA HIS A 82 -6.27 14.95 6.36
C HIS A 82 -5.39 13.69 6.36
N PRO A 83 -4.72 13.36 7.47
CA PRO A 83 -3.91 12.16 7.56
C PRO A 83 -4.73 10.90 7.32
N TYR A 84 -4.09 9.87 6.79
CA TYR A 84 -4.72 8.57 6.64
C TYR A 84 -5.21 8.07 8.00
N GLY A 85 -6.46 7.64 8.08
CA GLY A 85 -7.10 7.28 9.35
C GLY A 85 -7.93 8.39 10.00
N SER A 86 -7.89 9.61 9.48
CA SER A 86 -8.67 10.74 10.03
C SER A 86 -10.16 10.70 9.72
N GLY A 87 -10.61 9.79 8.85
CA GLY A 87 -12.01 9.63 8.47
C GLY A 87 -12.51 10.56 7.36
N ALA A 88 -11.71 11.56 6.94
CA ALA A 88 -12.12 12.52 5.92
C ALA A 88 -12.22 11.92 4.51
N TYR A 89 -11.42 10.91 4.18
CA TYR A 89 -11.31 10.31 2.85
C TYR A 89 -11.26 8.78 2.87
N GLY A 90 -12.25 8.13 3.44
CA GLY A 90 -12.48 6.70 3.26
C GLY A 90 -11.24 5.80 3.41
N ASN A 91 -10.64 5.78 4.57
CA ASN A 91 -9.45 4.95 4.85
C ASN A 91 -9.80 3.47 4.82
N ARG A 92 -9.16 2.70 3.95
CA ARG A 92 -9.56 1.32 3.69
C ARG A 92 -8.75 0.30 4.46
N TYR A 93 -7.52 0.64 4.81
CA TYR A 93 -6.54 -0.33 5.30
C TYR A 93 -5.85 0.09 6.59
N GLN A 94 -6.40 1.07 7.31
CA GLN A 94 -5.85 1.51 8.58
C GLN A 94 -5.91 0.38 9.62
N GLY A 95 -4.79 0.15 10.30
CA GLY A 95 -4.69 -0.86 11.35
C GLY A 95 -4.72 -2.30 10.86
N GLN A 96 -4.55 -2.55 9.55
CA GLN A 96 -4.65 -3.89 9.00
C GLN A 96 -3.66 -4.86 9.63
N ARG A 97 -4.12 -6.08 9.82
CA ARG A 97 -3.34 -7.24 10.22
C ARG A 97 -3.59 -8.38 9.24
N GLY A 98 -2.54 -9.05 8.83
CA GLY A 98 -2.64 -10.06 7.80
C GLY A 98 -2.84 -9.48 6.39
N PRO A 99 -2.63 -10.29 5.35
CA PRO A 99 -2.84 -9.89 3.97
C PRO A 99 -4.32 -9.58 3.72
N THR A 100 -4.62 -8.32 3.53
CA THR A 100 -5.99 -7.83 3.36
C THR A 100 -6.40 -7.86 1.90
N ALA A 101 -7.59 -8.38 1.60
CA ALA A 101 -8.16 -8.34 0.27
C ALA A 101 -8.54 -6.93 -0.15
N SER A 102 -8.65 -6.70 -1.46
CA SER A 102 -9.09 -5.40 -1.98
C SER A 102 -10.46 -5.02 -1.45
N ARG A 103 -10.58 -3.76 -1.08
CA ARG A 103 -11.85 -3.13 -0.69
C ARG A 103 -12.36 -2.16 -1.75
N SER A 104 -11.91 -2.34 -2.99
CA SER A 104 -12.33 -1.47 -4.11
C SER A 104 -13.84 -1.48 -4.36
N TYR A 105 -14.54 -2.55 -3.95
CA TYR A 105 -16.01 -2.61 -4.03
C TYR A 105 -16.70 -1.44 -3.33
N LEU A 106 -16.06 -0.83 -2.35
CA LEU A 106 -16.59 0.35 -1.66
C LEU A 106 -16.68 1.58 -2.57
N ASN A 107 -16.01 1.57 -3.73
CA ASN A 107 -16.11 2.63 -4.72
C ASN A 107 -17.40 2.58 -5.53
N PHE A 108 -18.06 1.42 -5.60
CA PHE A 108 -19.19 1.20 -6.50
C PHE A 108 -20.54 1.65 -5.92
N HIS A 109 -20.57 2.05 -4.66
CA HIS A 109 -21.81 2.49 -4.01
C HIS A 109 -22.14 3.98 -4.15
N GLN A 110 -21.34 4.76 -4.88
CA GLN A 110 -21.40 6.21 -4.81
C GLN A 110 -21.62 6.95 -6.13
N THR A 111 -21.83 6.27 -7.22
CA THR A 111 -22.03 7.00 -8.49
C THR A 111 -23.44 6.82 -9.04
N MET A 112 -24.38 7.41 -8.37
CA MET A 112 -25.54 7.97 -9.09
C MET A 112 -25.08 9.32 -9.65
N ILE A 113 -24.70 9.35 -10.91
CA ILE A 113 -24.53 10.61 -11.62
C ILE A 113 -25.92 11.28 -11.64
N PRO A 114 -26.09 12.47 -11.06
CA PRO A 114 -27.35 13.16 -11.13
C PRO A 114 -27.79 13.35 -12.59
N ALA A 115 -29.07 13.29 -12.85
CA ALA A 115 -29.63 13.39 -14.21
C ALA A 115 -29.28 14.71 -14.93
N ASP A 116 -28.83 15.71 -14.18
CA ASP A 116 -28.36 17.02 -14.69
C ASP A 116 -26.85 17.03 -15.04
N GLY A 117 -26.15 15.90 -14.87
CA GLY A 117 -24.72 15.80 -15.16
C GLY A 117 -23.81 16.48 -14.13
N SER A 118 -24.33 16.91 -12.99
CA SER A 118 -23.51 17.47 -11.91
C SER A 118 -22.72 16.34 -11.25
N VAL A 119 -21.42 16.60 -10.99
CA VAL A 119 -20.55 15.68 -10.23
C VAL A 119 -20.37 16.30 -8.86
N GLU A 120 -20.85 15.64 -7.81
CA GLU A 120 -20.51 16.03 -6.45
C GLU A 120 -19.01 15.80 -6.23
N SER A 121 -18.32 16.88 -5.94
CA SER A 121 -16.89 16.89 -5.60
C SER A 121 -16.64 16.38 -4.17
#